data_c15d9d8c13a7b18c56be624436355433
#
_entry.id   c15d9d8c13a7b18c56be624436355433
#
_cell.length_a   1.000
_cell.length_b   1.000
_cell.length_c   1.000
_cell.angle_alpha   90.00
_cell.angle_beta   90.00
_cell.angle_gamma   90.00
#
_symmetry.space_group_name_H-M   'P 1'
#
loop_
_entity.id
_entity.type
_entity.pdbx_description
1 polymer ?
#
loop_
_entity_poly.entity_id
_entity_poly.type
_entity_poly.pdbx_seq_one_letter_code
_entity_poly.pdbx_strand_id
1 'polypeptide(L)'
;IPAGDQIIDVIPQEFTVDNFQNIPNPIGYSGVKVGANFHIITGDKTAIRNINRAVEKSGLKTKDLMLQPLASAAAVMCDQDLEAGVAIVDIGGGTTDLAVFYEGILKHTAVIPFGGENITNDIKSGLGVLKTQAEQMKIQFGSALSDEARTNTFITIPGLRGMAAKEISVKNLANIIQARMSEIMDFVSYHLKQIGLDNRMLNGGIILTGGGSQLKHLIQLTEYVTGMNARIGFPNEHLCGGHTEELTKPMYSTCIGLILKGYNDFEIKFNSF
;
A
#
# COMPACT_ATOMS: atom_id res chain seq x y z
N ILE A 1 -8.01 23.80 -4.39
CA ILE A 1 -6.77 23.04 -4.65
C ILE A 1 -5.63 23.87 -4.08
N PRO A 2 -4.73 23.28 -3.28
CA PRO A 2 -3.59 24.00 -2.74
C PRO A 2 -2.72 24.61 -3.85
N ALA A 3 -2.09 25.77 -3.56
CA ALA A 3 -1.18 26.39 -4.49
C ALA A 3 0.04 25.50 -4.73
N GLY A 4 0.29 25.13 -5.98
CA GLY A 4 1.38 24.20 -6.34
C GLY A 4 0.91 22.79 -6.70
N ASP A 5 -0.32 22.41 -6.35
CA ASP A 5 -0.90 21.13 -6.71
C ASP A 5 -1.65 21.17 -8.05
N GLN A 6 -1.82 19.98 -8.62
CA GLN A 6 -2.74 19.74 -9.73
C GLN A 6 -3.60 18.50 -9.45
N ILE A 7 -4.76 18.44 -10.07
CA ILE A 7 -5.62 17.25 -10.01
C ILE A 7 -4.95 16.13 -10.78
N ILE A 8 -4.87 14.96 -10.13
CA ILE A 8 -4.40 13.70 -10.72
C ILE A 8 -5.63 12.90 -11.17
N ASP A 9 -6.65 12.80 -10.29
CA ASP A 9 -7.83 12.00 -10.55
C ASP A 9 -9.06 12.56 -9.85
N VAL A 10 -10.26 12.26 -10.39
CA VAL A 10 -11.56 12.65 -9.84
C VAL A 10 -12.47 11.43 -9.83
N ILE A 11 -12.63 10.85 -8.65
CA ILE A 11 -13.35 9.57 -8.49
C ILE A 11 -14.74 9.86 -7.95
N PRO A 12 -15.82 9.48 -8.69
CA PRO A 12 -17.17 9.63 -8.18
C PRO A 12 -17.37 8.72 -6.96
N GLN A 13 -18.04 9.27 -5.93
CA GLN A 13 -18.34 8.57 -4.69
C GLN A 13 -19.78 8.07 -4.69
N GLU A 14 -20.70 9.00 -4.78
CA GLU A 14 -22.13 8.75 -4.77
C GLU A 14 -22.86 9.82 -5.58
N PHE A 15 -24.01 9.44 -6.08
CA PHE A 15 -24.92 10.36 -6.76
C PHE A 15 -26.22 10.48 -5.98
N THR A 16 -26.88 11.62 -6.12
CA THR A 16 -28.23 11.88 -5.63
C THR A 16 -29.10 12.30 -6.79
N VAL A 17 -30.30 11.72 -6.89
CA VAL A 17 -31.29 12.14 -7.90
C VAL A 17 -32.54 12.55 -7.14
N ASP A 18 -32.88 13.84 -7.17
CA ASP A 18 -33.93 14.48 -6.37
C ASP A 18 -33.77 14.16 -4.86
N ASN A 19 -34.63 13.31 -4.30
CA ASN A 19 -34.61 12.89 -2.89
C ASN A 19 -33.96 11.52 -2.67
N PHE A 20 -33.52 10.82 -3.74
CA PHE A 20 -32.85 9.53 -3.64
C PHE A 20 -31.35 9.75 -3.47
N GLN A 21 -30.78 9.21 -2.39
CA GLN A 21 -29.35 9.31 -2.05
C GLN A 21 -28.65 7.96 -2.26
N ASN A 22 -27.33 7.97 -2.19
CA ASN A 22 -26.47 6.77 -2.28
C ASN A 22 -26.67 5.96 -3.58
N ILE A 23 -26.86 6.67 -4.71
CA ILE A 23 -26.98 6.05 -6.00
C ILE A 23 -25.56 5.82 -6.58
N PRO A 24 -25.13 4.57 -6.81
CA PRO A 24 -23.79 4.32 -7.35
C PRO A 24 -23.67 4.71 -8.84
N ASN A 25 -24.76 4.57 -9.60
CA ASN A 25 -24.81 4.97 -11.02
C ASN A 25 -26.16 5.63 -11.33
N PRO A 26 -26.19 6.94 -11.69
CA PRO A 26 -27.41 7.66 -11.95
C PRO A 26 -28.00 7.43 -13.36
N ILE A 27 -27.31 6.68 -14.24
CA ILE A 27 -27.77 6.42 -15.59
C ILE A 27 -29.08 5.62 -15.56
N GLY A 28 -30.10 6.13 -16.24
CA GLY A 28 -31.44 5.52 -16.28
C GLY A 28 -32.39 6.01 -15.18
N TYR A 29 -31.95 6.82 -14.23
CA TYR A 29 -32.83 7.46 -13.27
C TYR A 29 -33.48 8.72 -13.88
N SER A 30 -34.78 8.88 -13.67
CA SER A 30 -35.51 10.09 -14.03
C SER A 30 -35.55 11.02 -12.83
N GLY A 31 -35.18 12.31 -13.01
CA GLY A 31 -35.20 13.33 -11.96
C GLY A 31 -34.91 14.72 -12.53
N VAL A 32 -35.17 15.73 -11.70
CA VAL A 32 -34.97 17.15 -12.05
C VAL A 32 -33.60 17.65 -11.55
N LYS A 33 -33.14 17.11 -10.39
CA LYS A 33 -31.90 17.54 -9.75
C LYS A 33 -30.97 16.34 -9.59
N VAL A 34 -29.78 16.44 -10.13
CA VAL A 34 -28.70 15.47 -9.93
C VAL A 34 -27.58 16.13 -9.12
N GLY A 35 -27.20 15.51 -8.01
CA GLY A 35 -26.01 15.86 -7.23
C GLY A 35 -24.99 14.75 -7.32
N ALA A 36 -23.70 15.07 -7.14
CA ALA A 36 -22.63 14.10 -7.08
C ALA A 36 -21.56 14.54 -6.09
N ASN A 37 -21.05 13.56 -5.33
CA ASN A 37 -19.88 13.72 -4.49
C ASN A 37 -18.66 13.08 -5.18
N PHE A 38 -17.52 13.76 -5.13
CA PHE A 38 -16.28 13.30 -5.76
C PHE A 38 -15.14 13.24 -4.76
N HIS A 39 -14.33 12.20 -4.82
CA HIS A 39 -13.02 12.17 -4.21
C HIS A 39 -12.00 12.73 -5.19
N ILE A 40 -11.43 13.90 -4.87
CA ILE A 40 -10.49 14.60 -5.73
C ILE A 40 -9.08 14.30 -5.23
N ILE A 41 -8.28 13.70 -6.07
CA ILE A 41 -6.87 13.37 -5.80
C ILE A 41 -6.01 14.47 -6.41
N THR A 42 -5.18 15.10 -5.57
CA THR A 42 -4.21 16.10 -6.00
C THR A 42 -2.79 15.67 -5.71
N GLY A 43 -1.85 16.22 -6.46
CA GLY A 43 -0.43 15.98 -6.23
C GLY A 43 0.41 17.18 -6.63
N ASP A 44 1.61 17.25 -6.05
CA ASP A 44 2.58 18.32 -6.32
C ASP A 44 3.00 18.32 -7.80
N LYS A 45 2.89 19.47 -8.45
CA LYS A 45 3.23 19.66 -9.86
C LYS A 45 4.67 19.34 -10.19
N THR A 46 5.58 19.58 -9.24
CA THR A 46 7.01 19.31 -9.45
C THR A 46 7.29 17.82 -9.43
N ALA A 47 6.69 17.09 -8.50
CA ALA A 47 6.79 15.64 -8.43
C ALA A 47 6.24 14.99 -9.72
N ILE A 48 5.06 15.39 -10.16
CA ILE A 48 4.43 14.90 -11.40
C ILE A 48 5.31 15.20 -12.62
N ARG A 49 5.84 16.42 -12.71
CA ARG A 49 6.75 16.81 -13.81
C ARG A 49 8.03 15.97 -13.80
N ASN A 50 8.56 15.63 -12.63
CA ASN A 50 9.75 14.78 -12.51
C ASN A 50 9.48 13.35 -12.98
N ILE A 51 8.31 12.78 -12.66
CA ILE A 51 7.87 11.46 -13.15
C ILE A 51 7.79 11.50 -14.69
N ASN A 52 7.07 12.47 -15.26
CA ASN A 52 6.93 12.59 -16.71
C ASN A 52 8.29 12.73 -17.41
N ARG A 53 9.20 13.55 -16.87
CA ARG A 53 10.55 13.68 -17.41
C ARG A 53 11.36 12.39 -17.35
N ALA A 54 11.22 11.61 -16.30
CA ALA A 54 11.89 10.30 -16.17
C ALA A 54 11.41 9.33 -17.25
N VAL A 55 10.10 9.27 -17.48
CA VAL A 55 9.48 8.46 -18.53
C VAL A 55 9.92 8.92 -19.92
N GLU A 56 9.90 10.22 -20.21
CA GLU A 56 10.33 10.80 -21.49
C GLU A 56 11.82 10.51 -21.78
N LYS A 57 12.68 10.60 -20.76
CA LYS A 57 14.11 10.27 -20.89
C LYS A 57 14.36 8.80 -21.22
N SER A 58 13.45 7.90 -20.89
CA SER A 58 13.52 6.48 -21.31
C SER A 58 12.92 6.23 -22.69
N GLY A 59 12.54 7.28 -23.43
CA GLY A 59 11.99 7.17 -24.80
C GLY A 59 10.50 6.82 -24.83
N LEU A 60 9.80 6.88 -23.69
CA LEU A 60 8.38 6.58 -23.56
C LEU A 60 7.57 7.86 -23.37
N LYS A 61 6.25 7.76 -23.51
CA LYS A 61 5.31 8.84 -23.22
C LYS A 61 4.39 8.39 -22.09
N THR A 62 4.18 9.26 -21.10
CA THR A 62 3.15 9.07 -20.09
C THR A 62 1.78 9.23 -20.75
N LYS A 63 0.93 8.21 -20.63
CA LYS A 63 -0.47 8.26 -21.08
C LYS A 63 -1.35 8.85 -20.00
N ASP A 64 -1.18 8.37 -18.77
CA ASP A 64 -1.99 8.73 -17.61
C ASP A 64 -1.19 8.57 -16.32
N LEU A 65 -1.71 9.09 -15.21
CA LEU A 65 -1.18 8.97 -13.86
C LEU A 65 -2.23 8.32 -12.97
N MET A 66 -1.79 7.41 -12.12
CA MET A 66 -2.66 6.74 -11.15
C MET A 66 -2.03 6.78 -9.78
N LEU A 67 -2.85 6.92 -8.74
CA LEU A 67 -2.38 6.84 -7.37
C LEU A 67 -1.92 5.42 -7.05
N GLN A 68 -0.75 5.29 -6.41
CA GLN A 68 -0.12 3.98 -6.13
C GLN A 68 -1.06 3.00 -5.42
N PRO A 69 -1.74 3.32 -4.31
CA PRO A 69 -2.58 2.35 -3.61
C PRO A 69 -3.79 1.90 -4.43
N LEU A 70 -4.25 2.69 -5.42
CA LEU A 70 -5.32 2.26 -6.34
C LEU A 70 -4.81 1.25 -7.36
N ALA A 71 -3.58 1.43 -7.83
CA ALA A 71 -2.94 0.45 -8.70
C ALA A 71 -2.74 -0.87 -7.95
N SER A 72 -2.18 -0.81 -6.73
CA SER A 72 -1.97 -1.99 -5.90
C SER A 72 -3.28 -2.71 -5.58
N ALA A 73 -4.35 -1.94 -5.26
CA ALA A 73 -5.70 -2.47 -5.04
C ALA A 73 -6.21 -3.26 -6.25
N ALA A 74 -6.09 -2.71 -7.46
CA ALA A 74 -6.51 -3.38 -8.69
C ALA A 74 -5.81 -4.73 -8.93
N ALA A 75 -4.62 -4.95 -8.36
CA ALA A 75 -3.88 -6.18 -8.51
C ALA A 75 -4.19 -7.24 -7.44
N VAL A 76 -4.64 -6.83 -6.23
CA VAL A 76 -4.73 -7.72 -5.05
C VAL A 76 -6.13 -7.89 -4.49
N MET A 77 -7.11 -7.13 -4.99
CA MET A 77 -8.52 -7.22 -4.60
C MET A 77 -9.33 -8.02 -5.61
N CYS A 78 -10.38 -8.65 -5.11
CA CYS A 78 -11.47 -9.22 -5.91
C CYS A 78 -12.80 -8.50 -5.61
N ASP A 79 -13.85 -8.83 -6.38
CA ASP A 79 -15.18 -8.22 -6.21
C ASP A 79 -15.76 -8.46 -4.80
N GLN A 80 -15.46 -9.61 -4.20
CA GLN A 80 -15.89 -9.93 -2.83
C GLN A 80 -15.26 -9.01 -1.79
N ASP A 81 -13.99 -8.61 -1.97
CA ASP A 81 -13.32 -7.65 -1.10
C ASP A 81 -14.00 -6.28 -1.16
N LEU A 82 -14.40 -5.85 -2.37
CA LEU A 82 -15.13 -4.60 -2.56
C LEU A 82 -16.49 -4.61 -1.87
N GLU A 83 -17.21 -5.72 -1.95
CA GLU A 83 -18.51 -5.90 -1.29
C GLU A 83 -18.35 -5.93 0.24
N ALA A 84 -17.36 -6.66 0.75
CA ALA A 84 -17.11 -6.81 2.18
C ALA A 84 -16.61 -5.52 2.86
N GLY A 85 -16.04 -4.61 2.09
CA GLY A 85 -15.31 -3.44 2.60
C GLY A 85 -13.92 -3.81 3.10
N VAL A 86 -12.88 -3.11 2.62
CA VAL A 86 -11.48 -3.49 2.85
C VAL A 86 -10.56 -2.27 2.87
N ALA A 87 -9.48 -2.35 3.63
CA ALA A 87 -8.38 -1.41 3.60
C ALA A 87 -7.16 -2.04 2.95
N ILE A 88 -6.62 -1.41 1.91
CA ILE A 88 -5.36 -1.80 1.27
C ILE A 88 -4.24 -0.99 1.88
N VAL A 89 -3.20 -1.66 2.35
CA VAL A 89 -1.99 -1.06 2.93
C VAL A 89 -0.78 -1.52 2.14
N ASP A 90 -0.28 -0.65 1.26
CA ASP A 90 0.91 -0.89 0.44
C ASP A 90 2.14 -0.35 1.16
N ILE A 91 2.96 -1.24 1.72
CA ILE A 91 4.16 -0.89 2.47
C ILE A 91 5.35 -0.88 1.52
N GLY A 92 5.66 0.29 1.00
CA GLY A 92 6.78 0.54 0.11
C GLY A 92 8.12 0.73 0.84
N GLY A 93 9.12 1.20 0.10
CA GLY A 93 10.43 1.55 0.66
C GLY A 93 10.40 2.85 1.47
N GLY A 94 9.82 3.92 0.92
CA GLY A 94 9.79 5.25 1.54
C GLY A 94 8.46 5.61 2.19
N THR A 95 7.37 5.07 1.69
CA THR A 95 6.00 5.37 2.13
C THR A 95 5.22 4.10 2.42
N THR A 96 4.15 4.25 3.17
CA THR A 96 3.05 3.29 3.27
C THR A 96 1.79 3.97 2.77
N ASP A 97 1.18 3.41 1.75
CA ASP A 97 0.04 3.99 1.05
C ASP A 97 -1.23 3.23 1.42
N LEU A 98 -2.27 3.98 1.81
CA LEU A 98 -3.56 3.47 2.26
C LEU A 98 -4.64 3.82 1.25
N ALA A 99 -5.49 2.82 0.89
CA ALA A 99 -6.77 3.04 0.23
C ALA A 99 -7.85 2.24 0.94
N VAL A 100 -8.99 2.86 1.22
CA VAL A 100 -10.10 2.23 1.94
C VAL A 100 -11.32 2.20 1.05
N PHE A 101 -11.85 1.01 0.84
CA PHE A 101 -13.06 0.76 0.07
C PHE A 101 -14.17 0.30 1.00
N TYR A 102 -15.35 0.86 0.83
CA TYR A 102 -16.55 0.48 1.55
C TYR A 102 -17.78 0.68 0.64
N GLU A 103 -18.67 -0.31 0.62
CA GLU A 103 -19.82 -0.32 -0.29
C GLU A 103 -19.44 -0.20 -1.77
N GLY A 104 -18.35 -0.82 -2.16
CA GLY A 104 -17.81 -0.76 -3.54
C GLY A 104 -17.18 0.57 -3.93
N ILE A 105 -17.07 1.53 -3.02
CA ILE A 105 -16.61 2.90 -3.28
C ILE A 105 -15.32 3.18 -2.52
N LEU A 106 -14.39 3.89 -3.17
CA LEU A 106 -13.19 4.42 -2.52
C LEU A 106 -13.58 5.53 -1.53
N LYS A 107 -13.52 5.28 -0.23
CA LYS A 107 -13.87 6.25 0.81
C LYS A 107 -12.72 7.12 1.26
N HIS A 108 -11.50 6.59 1.25
CA HIS A 108 -10.34 7.33 1.75
C HIS A 108 -9.04 6.86 1.09
N THR A 109 -8.13 7.80 0.94
CA THR A 109 -6.72 7.52 0.59
C THR A 109 -5.81 8.34 1.49
N ALA A 110 -4.68 7.75 1.89
CA ALA A 110 -3.67 8.45 2.66
C ALA A 110 -2.26 7.95 2.28
N VAL A 111 -1.28 8.81 2.45
CA VAL A 111 0.14 8.51 2.29
C VAL A 111 0.82 8.72 3.64
N ILE A 112 1.30 7.66 4.22
CA ILE A 112 2.05 7.67 5.49
C ILE A 112 3.54 7.76 5.11
N PRO A 113 4.31 8.78 5.58
CA PRO A 113 5.68 9.04 5.14
C PRO A 113 6.70 8.10 5.83
N PHE A 114 6.31 6.86 6.06
CA PHE A 114 7.15 5.82 6.65
C PHE A 114 7.04 4.53 5.83
N GLY A 115 8.17 3.86 5.65
CA GLY A 115 8.24 2.59 4.92
C GLY A 115 9.46 1.77 5.32
N GLY A 116 9.83 0.81 4.50
CA GLY A 116 10.92 -0.14 4.76
C GLY A 116 12.29 0.51 4.97
N GLU A 117 12.54 1.70 4.39
CA GLU A 117 13.80 2.42 4.55
C GLU A 117 13.93 3.04 5.95
N ASN A 118 12.82 3.47 6.57
CA ASN A 118 12.81 3.95 7.94
C ASN A 118 13.22 2.82 8.89
N ILE A 119 12.70 1.60 8.70
CA ILE A 119 13.10 0.41 9.46
C ILE A 119 14.61 0.15 9.31
N THR A 120 15.13 0.23 8.08
CA THR A 120 16.56 0.05 7.82
C THR A 120 17.42 1.09 8.53
N ASN A 121 16.98 2.35 8.56
CA ASN A 121 17.66 3.43 9.26
C ASN A 121 17.60 3.25 10.78
N ASP A 122 16.48 2.77 11.32
CA ASP A 122 16.34 2.47 12.75
C ASP A 122 17.27 1.31 13.17
N ILE A 123 17.34 0.25 12.36
CA ILE A 123 18.27 -0.86 12.56
C ILE A 123 19.71 -0.36 12.51
N LYS A 124 20.06 0.43 11.49
CA LYS A 124 21.39 1.04 11.35
C LYS A 124 21.77 1.82 12.61
N SER A 125 20.89 2.68 13.09
CA SER A 125 21.13 3.56 14.23
C SER A 125 21.13 2.78 15.55
N GLY A 126 20.15 1.93 15.78
CA GLY A 126 19.98 1.15 17.00
C GLY A 126 21.07 0.09 17.21
N LEU A 127 21.55 -0.50 16.12
CA LEU A 127 22.57 -1.55 16.18
C LEU A 127 23.98 -1.03 15.81
N GLY A 128 24.14 0.21 15.35
CA GLY A 128 25.43 0.79 14.98
C GLY A 128 26.13 0.00 13.86
N VAL A 129 25.42 -0.27 12.77
CA VAL A 129 25.88 -1.04 11.61
C VAL A 129 25.76 -0.22 10.32
N LEU A 130 26.32 -0.72 9.20
CA LEU A 130 26.17 -0.08 7.91
C LEU A 130 24.73 -0.22 7.39
N LYS A 131 24.25 0.74 6.58
CA LYS A 131 22.92 0.70 5.98
C LYS A 131 22.69 -0.59 5.16
N THR A 132 23.70 -1.03 4.42
CA THR A 132 23.65 -2.28 3.64
C THR A 132 23.51 -3.52 4.53
N GLN A 133 24.22 -3.55 5.65
CA GLN A 133 24.12 -4.63 6.64
C GLN A 133 22.75 -4.63 7.32
N ALA A 134 22.24 -3.44 7.69
CA ALA A 134 20.92 -3.27 8.25
C ALA A 134 19.81 -3.80 7.33
N GLU A 135 19.89 -3.46 6.03
CA GLU A 135 18.95 -3.94 5.02
C GLU A 135 19.00 -5.47 4.85
N GLN A 136 20.19 -6.05 4.76
CA GLN A 136 20.36 -7.50 4.69
C GLN A 136 19.80 -8.21 5.92
N MET A 137 20.04 -7.68 7.13
CA MET A 137 19.49 -8.25 8.36
C MET A 137 17.96 -8.17 8.39
N LYS A 138 17.39 -7.03 7.98
CA LYS A 138 15.93 -6.86 7.88
C LYS A 138 15.31 -7.92 6.98
N ILE A 139 15.89 -8.13 5.78
CA ILE A 139 15.36 -9.07 4.80
C ILE A 139 15.52 -10.53 5.27
N GLN A 140 16.68 -10.89 5.80
CA GLN A 140 16.98 -12.30 6.11
C GLN A 140 16.44 -12.75 7.46
N PHE A 141 16.47 -11.87 8.46
CA PHE A 141 16.20 -12.21 9.86
C PHE A 141 15.09 -11.37 10.48
N GLY A 142 14.52 -10.41 9.75
CA GLY A 142 13.51 -9.52 10.27
C GLY A 142 12.22 -10.23 10.67
N SER A 143 11.65 -9.79 11.78
CA SER A 143 10.34 -10.18 12.29
C SER A 143 9.62 -8.96 12.83
N ALA A 144 8.32 -8.85 12.54
CA ALA A 144 7.47 -7.78 13.07
C ALA A 144 7.07 -8.02 14.53
N LEU A 145 7.23 -9.24 15.04
CA LEU A 145 6.98 -9.60 16.44
C LEU A 145 8.26 -10.08 17.10
N SER A 146 8.68 -9.42 18.17
CA SER A 146 9.90 -9.73 18.91
C SER A 146 9.76 -10.98 19.76
N ASP A 147 8.55 -11.32 20.19
CA ASP A 147 8.31 -12.53 21.00
C ASP A 147 8.36 -13.80 20.17
N GLU A 148 8.12 -13.70 18.87
CA GLU A 148 8.30 -14.80 17.91
C GLU A 148 9.77 -14.96 17.47
N ALA A 149 10.63 -14.01 17.80
CA ALA A 149 12.05 -14.09 17.51
C ALA A 149 12.73 -15.07 18.47
N ARG A 150 13.52 -15.99 17.91
CA ARG A 150 14.25 -16.97 18.73
C ARG A 150 15.17 -16.27 19.74
N THR A 151 14.90 -16.47 21.02
CA THR A 151 15.80 -16.10 22.10
C THR A 151 17.11 -16.88 21.96
N ASN A 152 18.24 -16.26 22.23
CA ASN A 152 19.58 -16.85 22.12
C ASN A 152 20.08 -17.15 20.69
N THR A 153 19.49 -16.51 19.69
CA THR A 153 20.02 -16.54 18.31
C THR A 153 20.74 -15.24 18.02
N PHE A 154 21.99 -15.32 17.54
CA PHE A 154 22.82 -14.19 17.21
C PHE A 154 23.22 -14.23 15.74
N ILE A 155 23.33 -13.04 15.14
CA ILE A 155 23.83 -12.81 13.79
C ILE A 155 25.24 -12.23 13.92
N THR A 156 26.21 -12.86 13.31
CA THR A 156 27.57 -12.34 13.27
C THR A 156 27.76 -11.48 12.03
N ILE A 157 28.11 -10.21 12.23
CA ILE A 157 28.36 -9.25 11.15
C ILE A 157 29.85 -8.96 11.10
N PRO A 158 30.47 -8.98 9.89
CA PRO A 158 31.87 -8.58 9.72
C PRO A 158 32.09 -7.16 10.21
N GLY A 159 33.12 -6.97 11.03
CA GLY A 159 33.55 -5.65 11.47
C GLY A 159 34.10 -4.81 10.29
N LEU A 160 34.09 -3.48 10.45
CA LEU A 160 34.74 -2.57 9.52
C LEU A 160 36.24 -2.71 9.65
N ARG A 161 36.95 -2.61 8.54
CA ARG A 161 38.44 -2.56 8.37
C ARG A 161 39.24 -2.76 9.68
N GLY A 162 39.52 -4.02 10.03
CA GLY A 162 40.30 -4.37 11.20
C GLY A 162 39.59 -4.38 12.54
N MET A 163 38.29 -4.09 12.56
CA MET A 163 37.47 -4.25 13.77
C MET A 163 36.99 -5.71 13.90
N ALA A 164 36.79 -6.15 15.15
CA ALA A 164 36.22 -7.44 15.44
C ALA A 164 34.79 -7.57 14.88
N ALA A 165 34.40 -8.79 14.54
CA ALA A 165 33.03 -9.09 14.16
C ALA A 165 32.07 -8.74 15.31
N LYS A 166 30.87 -8.26 14.97
CA LYS A 166 29.84 -7.87 15.94
C LYS A 166 28.76 -8.93 15.98
N GLU A 167 28.40 -9.39 17.16
CA GLU A 167 27.26 -10.25 17.40
C GLU A 167 26.02 -9.45 17.74
N ILE A 168 24.93 -9.70 17.02
CA ILE A 168 23.65 -8.99 17.15
C ILE A 168 22.56 -10.00 17.47
N SER A 169 21.85 -9.77 18.58
CA SER A 169 20.69 -10.58 18.94
C SER A 169 19.54 -10.39 17.95
N VAL A 170 19.00 -11.51 17.43
CA VAL A 170 17.82 -11.51 16.55
C VAL A 170 16.60 -10.88 17.27
N LYS A 171 16.48 -11.10 18.58
CA LYS A 171 15.43 -10.47 19.39
C LYS A 171 15.56 -8.95 19.43
N ASN A 172 16.76 -8.39 19.55
CA ASN A 172 16.98 -6.94 19.52
C ASN A 172 16.65 -6.37 18.15
N LEU A 173 17.01 -7.07 17.07
CA LEU A 173 16.63 -6.70 15.70
C LEU A 173 15.10 -6.66 15.56
N ALA A 174 14.41 -7.68 16.04
CA ALA A 174 12.95 -7.76 15.98
C ALA A 174 12.27 -6.67 16.83
N ASN A 175 12.82 -6.30 18.00
CA ASN A 175 12.30 -5.19 18.81
C ASN A 175 12.33 -3.85 18.04
N ILE A 176 13.43 -3.56 17.34
CA ILE A 176 13.55 -2.32 16.55
C ILE A 176 12.53 -2.33 15.41
N ILE A 177 12.41 -3.45 14.69
CA ILE A 177 11.47 -3.60 13.58
C ILE A 177 10.03 -3.47 14.07
N GLN A 178 9.67 -4.16 15.16
CA GLN A 178 8.34 -4.13 15.75
C GLN A 178 7.93 -2.71 16.15
N ALA A 179 8.82 -1.94 16.78
CA ALA A 179 8.54 -0.58 17.19
C ALA A 179 8.12 0.30 15.99
N ARG A 180 8.88 0.25 14.89
CA ARG A 180 8.55 1.02 13.68
C ARG A 180 7.29 0.50 12.98
N MET A 181 7.14 -0.81 12.88
CA MET A 181 5.95 -1.38 12.24
C MET A 181 4.68 -1.10 13.03
N SER A 182 4.74 -1.14 14.37
CA SER A 182 3.62 -0.74 15.22
C SER A 182 3.21 0.71 14.96
N GLU A 183 4.18 1.63 14.88
CA GLU A 183 3.92 3.04 14.56
C GLU A 183 3.24 3.20 13.19
N ILE A 184 3.68 2.47 12.16
CA ILE A 184 3.03 2.49 10.84
C ILE A 184 1.58 2.00 10.95
N MET A 185 1.32 0.90 11.67
CA MET A 185 -0.03 0.38 11.87
C MET A 185 -0.90 1.29 12.74
N ASP A 186 -0.33 2.02 13.68
CA ASP A 186 -1.03 3.05 14.46
C ASP A 186 -1.51 4.20 13.55
N PHE A 187 -0.69 4.63 12.57
CA PHE A 187 -1.13 5.61 11.56
C PHE A 187 -2.27 5.05 10.69
N VAL A 188 -2.20 3.79 10.27
CA VAL A 188 -3.32 3.15 9.54
C VAL A 188 -4.58 3.19 10.38
N SER A 189 -4.51 2.77 11.65
CA SER A 189 -5.64 2.80 12.60
C SER A 189 -6.20 4.22 12.80
N TYR A 190 -5.32 5.21 12.88
CA TYR A 190 -5.71 6.61 12.99
C TYR A 190 -6.55 7.07 11.79
N HIS A 191 -6.11 6.78 10.57
CA HIS A 191 -6.85 7.13 9.36
C HIS A 191 -8.21 6.41 9.28
N LEU A 192 -8.29 5.14 9.65
CA LEU A 192 -9.55 4.39 9.68
C LEU A 192 -10.53 5.00 10.68
N LYS A 193 -10.06 5.38 11.87
CA LYS A 193 -10.88 6.05 12.89
C LYS A 193 -11.35 7.43 12.44
N GLN A 194 -10.54 8.20 11.72
CA GLN A 194 -10.93 9.52 11.22
C GLN A 194 -12.14 9.47 10.28
N ILE A 195 -12.26 8.42 9.48
CA ILE A 195 -13.38 8.25 8.56
C ILE A 195 -14.54 7.47 9.16
N GLY A 196 -14.46 7.11 10.45
CA GLY A 196 -15.51 6.41 11.18
C GLY A 196 -15.71 4.96 10.74
N LEU A 197 -14.77 4.38 10.01
CA LEU A 197 -14.82 2.98 9.60
C LEU A 197 -14.09 2.11 10.63
N ASP A 198 -14.78 1.13 11.14
CA ASP A 198 -14.26 0.18 12.12
C ASP A 198 -14.27 -1.26 11.56
N ASN A 199 -13.86 -2.22 12.39
CA ASN A 199 -13.82 -3.64 12.07
C ASN A 199 -15.18 -4.27 11.76
N ARG A 200 -16.28 -3.60 12.10
CA ARG A 200 -17.65 -4.08 11.80
C ARG A 200 -18.08 -3.68 10.39
N MET A 201 -17.50 -2.63 9.88
CA MET A 201 -17.81 -2.09 8.55
C MET A 201 -16.85 -2.65 7.48
N LEU A 202 -15.59 -2.88 7.84
CA LEU A 202 -14.58 -3.45 6.96
C LEU A 202 -14.42 -4.96 7.22
N ASN A 203 -15.44 -5.74 6.83
CA ASN A 203 -15.45 -7.19 7.03
C ASN A 203 -14.34 -7.91 6.24
N GLY A 204 -13.86 -7.34 5.13
CA GLY A 204 -12.70 -7.81 4.38
C GLY A 204 -11.36 -7.53 5.07
N GLY A 205 -11.37 -6.73 6.14
CA GLY A 205 -10.18 -6.42 6.95
C GLY A 205 -9.14 -5.61 6.22
N ILE A 206 -7.87 -5.94 6.46
CA ILE A 206 -6.71 -5.26 5.90
C ILE A 206 -5.96 -6.18 4.93
N ILE A 207 -5.74 -5.71 3.72
CA ILE A 207 -4.87 -6.37 2.73
C ILE A 207 -3.52 -5.65 2.74
N LEU A 208 -2.48 -6.38 3.16
CA LEU A 208 -1.11 -5.91 3.20
C LEU A 208 -0.41 -6.26 1.88
N THR A 209 0.20 -5.28 1.23
CA THR A 209 0.95 -5.51 0.00
C THR A 209 2.23 -4.66 -0.03
N GLY A 210 2.95 -4.65 -1.15
CA GLY A 210 4.25 -4.00 -1.23
C GLY A 210 5.40 -4.82 -0.65
N GLY A 211 6.62 -4.35 -0.83
CA GLY A 211 7.84 -5.06 -0.38
C GLY A 211 7.91 -5.29 1.13
N GLY A 212 7.40 -4.33 1.91
CA GLY A 212 7.37 -4.41 3.38
C GLY A 212 6.42 -5.46 3.93
N SER A 213 5.39 -5.84 3.17
CA SER A 213 4.43 -6.87 3.59
C SER A 213 5.03 -8.28 3.71
N GLN A 214 6.21 -8.50 3.14
CA GLN A 214 6.93 -9.77 3.23
C GLN A 214 7.64 -10.00 4.57
N LEU A 215 7.58 -9.02 5.48
CA LEU A 215 8.15 -9.14 6.81
C LEU A 215 7.42 -10.24 7.61
N LYS A 216 8.19 -11.12 8.24
CA LYS A 216 7.63 -12.22 9.04
C LYS A 216 6.76 -11.68 10.17
N HIS A 217 5.66 -12.37 10.45
CA HIS A 217 4.70 -12.07 11.52
C HIS A 217 4.01 -10.70 11.41
N LEU A 218 4.03 -10.10 10.21
CA LEU A 218 3.39 -8.79 10.01
C LEU A 218 1.86 -8.87 10.11
N ILE A 219 1.25 -9.97 9.63
CA ILE A 219 -0.20 -10.20 9.77
C ILE A 219 -0.59 -10.12 11.23
N GLN A 220 0.06 -10.90 12.08
CA GLN A 220 -0.24 -10.96 13.52
C GLN A 220 -0.05 -9.61 14.21
N LEU A 221 1.01 -8.86 13.85
CA LEU A 221 1.22 -7.51 14.37
C LEU A 221 0.09 -6.57 13.94
N THR A 222 -0.30 -6.62 12.66
CA THR A 222 -1.39 -5.79 12.13
C THR A 222 -2.69 -6.07 12.83
N GLU A 223 -3.05 -7.35 13.00
CA GLU A 223 -4.26 -7.76 13.73
C GLU A 223 -4.23 -7.33 15.20
N TYR A 224 -3.06 -7.44 15.84
CA TYR A 224 -2.89 -7.01 17.23
C TYR A 224 -3.07 -5.50 17.41
N VAL A 225 -2.47 -4.69 16.53
CA VAL A 225 -2.51 -3.21 16.65
C VAL A 225 -3.85 -2.64 16.20
N THR A 226 -4.41 -3.17 15.09
CA THR A 226 -5.62 -2.60 14.48
C THR A 226 -6.92 -3.21 15.03
N GLY A 227 -6.86 -4.42 15.57
CA GLY A 227 -8.03 -5.21 15.95
C GLY A 227 -8.82 -5.73 14.75
N MET A 228 -8.25 -5.70 13.55
CA MET A 228 -8.90 -6.11 12.30
C MET A 228 -8.17 -7.32 11.72
N ASN A 229 -8.91 -8.22 11.06
CA ASN A 229 -8.30 -9.32 10.32
C ASN A 229 -7.35 -8.77 9.24
N ALA A 230 -6.25 -9.46 9.00
CA ALA A 230 -5.29 -9.06 7.98
C ALA A 230 -4.85 -10.25 7.11
N ARG A 231 -4.54 -9.97 5.84
CA ARG A 231 -3.95 -10.95 4.92
C ARG A 231 -2.91 -10.30 4.00
N ILE A 232 -2.05 -11.11 3.42
CA ILE A 232 -1.15 -10.62 2.36
C ILE A 232 -1.91 -10.63 1.04
N GLY A 233 -1.85 -9.52 0.32
CA GLY A 233 -2.35 -9.39 -1.05
C GLY A 233 -1.26 -9.80 -2.05
N PHE A 234 -1.55 -10.85 -2.81
CA PHE A 234 -0.68 -11.32 -3.89
C PHE A 234 -1.32 -10.95 -5.23
N PRO A 235 -0.56 -10.36 -6.18
CA PRO A 235 -1.10 -9.99 -7.49
C PRO A 235 -1.15 -11.19 -8.46
N ASN A 236 -1.78 -12.29 -8.07
CA ASN A 236 -1.77 -13.56 -8.78
C ASN A 236 -3.05 -13.87 -9.57
N GLU A 237 -4.18 -13.26 -9.21
CA GLU A 237 -5.49 -13.60 -9.78
C GLU A 237 -5.62 -13.26 -11.28
N HIS A 238 -4.85 -12.29 -11.77
CA HIS A 238 -4.90 -11.80 -13.14
C HIS A 238 -3.72 -12.27 -14.01
N LEU A 239 -2.83 -13.12 -13.47
CA LEU A 239 -1.68 -13.62 -14.20
C LEU A 239 -1.96 -14.96 -14.86
N CYS A 240 -1.67 -15.04 -16.16
CA CYS A 240 -1.69 -16.32 -16.88
C CYS A 240 -0.53 -17.22 -16.43
N GLY A 241 -0.70 -18.56 -16.58
CA GLY A 241 0.35 -19.53 -16.26
C GLY A 241 1.65 -19.29 -17.04
N GLY A 242 2.79 -19.59 -16.40
CA GLY A 242 4.15 -19.38 -16.94
C GLY A 242 5.17 -19.17 -15.83
N HIS A 243 6.31 -18.52 -16.13
CA HIS A 243 7.34 -18.13 -15.15
C HIS A 243 6.88 -16.95 -14.27
N THR A 244 5.80 -17.15 -13.54
CA THR A 244 5.10 -16.06 -12.81
C THR A 244 5.44 -16.02 -11.33
N GLU A 245 6.14 -17.01 -10.76
CA GLU A 245 6.45 -17.07 -9.33
C GLU A 245 7.09 -15.79 -8.77
N GLU A 246 7.98 -15.16 -9.55
CA GLU A 246 8.59 -13.91 -9.13
C GLU A 246 7.57 -12.76 -9.14
N LEU A 247 6.72 -12.70 -10.18
CA LEU A 247 5.75 -11.62 -10.37
C LEU A 247 4.57 -11.69 -9.39
N THR A 248 4.31 -12.85 -8.78
CA THR A 248 3.25 -13.01 -7.79
C THR A 248 3.61 -12.42 -6.41
N LYS A 249 4.85 -11.97 -6.22
CA LYS A 249 5.25 -11.37 -4.95
C LYS A 249 4.57 -10.01 -4.74
N PRO A 250 4.17 -9.69 -3.50
CA PRO A 250 3.47 -8.44 -3.18
C PRO A 250 4.20 -7.16 -3.61
N MET A 251 5.52 -7.19 -3.70
CA MET A 251 6.34 -6.06 -4.14
C MET A 251 6.06 -5.60 -5.58
N TYR A 252 5.41 -6.43 -6.41
CA TYR A 252 5.06 -6.12 -7.79
C TYR A 252 3.60 -5.68 -7.97
N SER A 253 2.80 -5.61 -6.90
CA SER A 253 1.37 -5.31 -6.97
C SER A 253 1.07 -4.02 -7.70
N THR A 254 1.79 -2.94 -7.41
CA THR A 254 1.62 -1.65 -8.10
C THR A 254 1.88 -1.76 -9.61
N CYS A 255 2.96 -2.43 -10.00
CA CYS A 255 3.32 -2.59 -11.43
C CYS A 255 2.26 -3.39 -12.18
N ILE A 256 1.78 -4.48 -11.60
CA ILE A 256 0.76 -5.33 -12.19
C ILE A 256 -0.57 -4.58 -12.28
N GLY A 257 -0.95 -3.85 -11.22
CA GLY A 257 -2.17 -3.04 -11.23
C GLY A 257 -2.16 -1.93 -12.26
N LEU A 258 -1.02 -1.29 -12.51
CA LEU A 258 -0.87 -0.30 -13.59
C LEU A 258 -1.09 -0.93 -14.97
N ILE A 259 -0.59 -2.15 -15.19
CA ILE A 259 -0.79 -2.89 -16.44
C ILE A 259 -2.27 -3.25 -16.61
N LEU A 260 -2.90 -3.78 -15.57
CA LEU A 260 -4.33 -4.13 -15.58
C LEU A 260 -5.20 -2.92 -15.90
N LYS A 261 -4.94 -1.78 -15.25
CA LYS A 261 -5.66 -0.53 -15.53
C LYS A 261 -5.47 -0.08 -16.97
N GLY A 262 -4.21 -0.10 -17.46
CA GLY A 262 -3.90 0.27 -18.84
C GLY A 262 -4.60 -0.63 -19.88
N TYR A 263 -4.73 -1.92 -19.58
CA TYR A 263 -5.42 -2.88 -20.43
C TYR A 263 -6.94 -2.64 -20.44
N ASN A 264 -7.56 -2.46 -19.28
CA ASN A 264 -8.99 -2.17 -19.16
C ASN A 264 -9.37 -0.87 -19.88
N ASP A 265 -8.54 0.17 -19.76
CA ASP A 265 -8.77 1.44 -20.47
C ASP A 265 -8.64 1.29 -21.99
N PHE A 266 -7.86 0.33 -22.46
CA PHE A 266 -7.73 0.01 -23.88
C PHE A 266 -8.97 -0.74 -24.38
N GLU A 267 -9.46 -1.75 -23.66
CA GLU A 267 -10.66 -2.51 -24.03
C GLU A 267 -11.93 -1.64 -24.07
N ILE A 268 -12.13 -0.77 -23.08
CA ILE A 268 -13.27 0.16 -23.05
C ILE A 268 -13.29 1.02 -24.30
N LYS A 269 -12.14 1.52 -24.74
CA LYS A 269 -12.04 2.32 -25.98
C LYS A 269 -12.30 1.51 -27.24
N PHE A 270 -11.94 0.24 -27.26
CA PHE A 270 -12.13 -0.63 -28.42
C PHE A 270 -13.60 -1.06 -28.59
N ASN A 271 -14.31 -1.24 -27.47
CA ASN A 271 -15.72 -1.65 -27.45
C ASN A 271 -16.70 -0.48 -27.56
N SER A 272 -16.21 0.78 -27.58
CA SER A 272 -17.03 2.00 -27.73
C SER A 272 -17.10 2.51 -29.20
N PHE A 273 -16.61 1.73 -30.14
CA PHE A 273 -16.76 1.89 -31.60
C PHE A 273 -17.58 0.73 -32.16
#